data_5681a800b831a994ee98b75011e5b8d1
#
_entry.id   5681a800b831a994ee98b75011e5b8d1
#
_cell.length_a   1.000
_cell.length_b   1.000
_cell.length_c   1.000
_cell.angle_alpha   90.00
_cell.angle_beta   90.00
_cell.angle_gamma   90.00
#
_symmetry.space_group_name_H-M   'P 1'
#
loop_
_entity.id
_entity.type
_entity.pdbx_description
1 polymer ?
#
loop_
_entity_poly.entity_id
_entity_poly.type
_entity_poly.pdbx_seq_one_letter_code
_entity_poly.pdbx_strand_id
1 'polypeptide(L)'
;MPSQSNFFVKASPLLLVLFIDGMGLSLIMPVLNGLIFDPNSHFLPASMASPAMHNVIYGIVIGIFMLCWFFGAAILGDFSDYVGRKKALSICLLGAFISYLISAFAVVAHSITLLLIGRIISGLTAGSQPIAQAAIVDLSTNEDKARNIGFILLAVSFGFIFGPLLGGLFSDKNLVSWFTFATPFYFAALISLANLLLLLWLFNESFVSTKGKFPVRPQQAIEVFVSAFKHEKVKRLSILYFVFIFGWSSYYSFVSLFLIKHYQFTPTGISIFMAVMGVGFGVGTGILVQFFSKRFAAHSIFIYTILLGSVLALLTVVIKSVWPSWILVAPLACCIAVAYSTIVTIFSDQVDAQSQGWVMGITGSISALVWAINAVVVGLLATISEQLPIYIAAVCLLAVVVMDYFLPKSGQEKK
;
A
#
# COMPACT_ATOMS: atom_id res chain seq x y z
N MET A 1 8.95 -7.46 -35.17
CA MET A 1 8.58 -6.79 -33.91
C MET A 1 7.14 -7.14 -33.60
N PRO A 2 6.78 -7.67 -32.46
CA PRO A 2 5.37 -7.79 -32.07
C PRO A 2 4.78 -6.38 -32.07
N SER A 3 3.65 -6.20 -32.75
CA SER A 3 2.98 -4.90 -32.82
C SER A 3 2.65 -4.41 -31.40
N GLN A 4 2.68 -3.09 -31.15
CA GLN A 4 2.33 -2.50 -29.83
C GLN A 4 0.95 -2.98 -29.34
N SER A 5 0.01 -3.24 -30.25
CA SER A 5 -1.30 -3.83 -29.91
C SER A 5 -1.18 -5.20 -29.24
N ASN A 6 -0.22 -6.03 -29.63
CA ASN A 6 0.00 -7.36 -29.08
C ASN A 6 0.61 -7.32 -27.65
N PHE A 7 1.40 -6.28 -27.32
CA PHE A 7 1.90 -6.06 -25.97
C PHE A 7 0.75 -5.71 -25.00
N PHE A 8 -0.08 -4.71 -25.35
CA PHE A 8 -1.18 -4.28 -24.47
C PHE A 8 -2.20 -5.39 -24.23
N VAL A 9 -2.50 -6.22 -25.22
CA VAL A 9 -3.40 -7.38 -25.03
C VAL A 9 -2.82 -8.35 -24.00
N LYS A 10 -1.53 -8.66 -24.08
CA LYS A 10 -0.86 -9.59 -23.13
C LYS A 10 -0.61 -8.98 -21.77
N ALA A 11 -0.31 -7.67 -21.71
CA ALA A 11 -0.02 -6.96 -20.48
C ALA A 11 -1.28 -6.51 -19.72
N SER A 12 -2.44 -6.42 -20.39
CA SER A 12 -3.68 -5.93 -19.77
C SER A 12 -4.08 -6.69 -18.49
N PRO A 13 -4.07 -8.04 -18.41
CA PRO A 13 -4.38 -8.72 -17.17
C PRO A 13 -3.34 -8.45 -16.07
N LEU A 14 -2.07 -8.22 -16.43
CA LEU A 14 -1.02 -7.87 -15.47
C LEU A 14 -1.20 -6.45 -14.91
N LEU A 15 -1.53 -5.49 -15.77
CA LEU A 15 -1.85 -4.12 -15.33
C LEU A 15 -3.11 -4.09 -14.47
N LEU A 16 -4.10 -4.94 -14.78
CA LEU A 16 -5.30 -5.06 -13.97
C LEU A 16 -5.02 -5.73 -12.61
N VAL A 17 -4.06 -6.68 -12.51
CA VAL A 17 -3.56 -7.18 -11.21
C VAL A 17 -3.05 -6.03 -10.36
N LEU A 18 -2.19 -5.18 -10.92
CA LEU A 18 -1.60 -4.04 -10.20
C LEU A 18 -2.65 -3.01 -9.76
N PHE A 19 -3.65 -2.77 -10.60
CA PHE A 19 -4.81 -1.95 -10.25
C PHE A 19 -5.60 -2.55 -9.10
N ILE A 20 -5.91 -3.86 -9.14
CA ILE A 20 -6.66 -4.56 -8.09
C ILE A 20 -5.91 -4.55 -6.76
N ASP A 21 -4.60 -4.72 -6.78
CA ASP A 21 -3.77 -4.67 -5.57
C ASP A 21 -3.80 -3.27 -4.92
N GLY A 22 -3.59 -2.21 -5.72
CA GLY A 22 -3.70 -0.83 -5.24
C GLY A 22 -5.12 -0.49 -4.76
N MET A 23 -6.14 -0.94 -5.49
CA MET A 23 -7.54 -0.77 -5.13
C MET A 23 -7.87 -1.50 -3.82
N GLY A 24 -7.43 -2.75 -3.66
CA GLY A 24 -7.74 -3.57 -2.48
C GLY A 24 -7.17 -3.02 -1.17
N LEU A 25 -5.98 -2.39 -1.24
CA LEU A 25 -5.38 -1.71 -0.09
C LEU A 25 -6.19 -0.47 0.33
N SER A 26 -6.71 0.27 -0.60
CA SER A 26 -7.33 1.58 -0.36
C SER A 26 -8.86 1.52 -0.23
N LEU A 27 -9.53 0.59 -0.91
CA LEU A 27 -10.98 0.36 -0.84
C LEU A 27 -11.45 0.06 0.59
N ILE A 28 -10.64 -0.70 1.34
CA ILE A 28 -11.02 -1.16 2.67
C ILE A 28 -11.15 0.00 3.67
N MET A 29 -10.43 1.10 3.50
CA MET A 29 -10.38 2.19 4.47
C MET A 29 -11.76 2.84 4.72
N PRO A 30 -12.49 3.36 3.70
CA PRO A 30 -13.82 3.92 3.93
C PRO A 30 -14.84 2.86 4.40
N VAL A 31 -14.72 1.61 3.93
CA VAL A 31 -15.60 0.53 4.34
C VAL A 31 -15.42 0.19 5.82
N LEU A 32 -14.18 0.03 6.30
CA LEU A 32 -13.90 -0.23 7.72
C LEU A 32 -14.33 0.93 8.61
N ASN A 33 -14.12 2.17 8.15
CA ASN A 33 -14.58 3.33 8.89
C ASN A 33 -16.12 3.28 9.09
N GLY A 34 -16.87 3.00 8.03
CA GLY A 34 -18.33 2.83 8.15
C GLY A 34 -18.72 1.64 9.01
N LEU A 35 -18.09 0.48 8.84
CA LEU A 35 -18.42 -0.72 9.61
C LEU A 35 -18.15 -0.58 11.11
N ILE A 36 -17.05 0.09 11.48
CA ILE A 36 -16.57 0.10 12.87
C ILE A 36 -17.02 1.36 13.62
N PHE A 37 -17.07 2.51 12.95
CA PHE A 37 -17.33 3.80 13.61
C PHE A 37 -18.73 4.37 13.37
N ASP A 38 -19.49 3.86 12.39
CA ASP A 38 -20.90 4.27 12.23
C ASP A 38 -21.77 3.54 13.27
N PRO A 39 -22.44 4.28 14.17
CA PRO A 39 -23.32 3.69 15.17
C PRO A 39 -24.47 2.86 14.56
N ASN A 40 -24.87 3.16 13.33
CA ASN A 40 -25.96 2.48 12.64
C ASN A 40 -25.53 1.21 11.90
N SER A 41 -24.24 0.90 11.86
CA SER A 41 -23.72 -0.29 11.17
C SER A 41 -24.12 -1.59 11.86
N HIS A 42 -24.25 -1.57 13.20
CA HIS A 42 -24.50 -2.73 14.05
C HIS A 42 -23.58 -3.94 13.76
N PHE A 43 -22.43 -3.69 13.14
CA PHE A 43 -21.49 -4.75 12.76
C PHE A 43 -20.77 -5.37 13.96
N LEU A 44 -20.41 -4.55 14.93
CA LEU A 44 -19.77 -5.04 16.15
C LEU A 44 -20.80 -5.35 17.23
N PRO A 45 -20.64 -6.47 17.98
CA PRO A 45 -21.54 -6.80 19.07
C PRO A 45 -21.41 -5.77 20.22
N ALA A 46 -22.47 -5.64 21.03
CA ALA A 46 -22.53 -4.68 22.14
C ALA A 46 -21.37 -4.81 23.14
N SER A 47 -20.81 -6.01 23.32
CA SER A 47 -19.61 -6.27 24.14
C SER A 47 -18.34 -5.59 23.63
N MET A 48 -18.31 -5.16 22.36
CA MET A 48 -17.19 -4.49 21.70
C MET A 48 -17.49 -3.02 21.36
N ALA A 49 -18.56 -2.45 21.91
CA ALA A 49 -19.05 -1.10 21.55
C ALA A 49 -18.23 0.07 22.13
N SER A 50 -17.17 -0.20 22.93
CA SER A 50 -16.37 0.90 23.47
C SER A 50 -15.54 1.58 22.38
N PRO A 51 -15.38 2.93 22.42
CA PRO A 51 -14.57 3.65 21.44
C PRO A 51 -13.11 3.17 21.36
N ALA A 52 -12.56 2.73 22.51
CA ALA A 52 -11.22 2.17 22.54
C ALA A 52 -11.15 0.83 21.78
N MET A 53 -12.16 -0.04 21.98
CA MET A 53 -12.23 -1.33 21.29
C MET A 53 -12.38 -1.15 19.77
N HIS A 54 -13.17 -0.15 19.31
CA HIS A 54 -13.30 0.18 17.90
C HIS A 54 -11.94 0.52 17.26
N ASN A 55 -11.13 1.36 17.90
CA ASN A 55 -9.81 1.72 17.41
C ASN A 55 -8.86 0.51 17.38
N VAL A 56 -8.92 -0.36 18.39
CA VAL A 56 -8.12 -1.59 18.46
C VAL A 56 -8.52 -2.55 17.34
N ILE A 57 -9.82 -2.80 17.14
CA ILE A 57 -10.33 -3.68 16.08
C ILE A 57 -9.93 -3.13 14.70
N TYR A 58 -10.08 -1.83 14.49
CA TYR A 58 -9.65 -1.17 13.24
C TYR A 58 -8.17 -1.42 12.96
N GLY A 59 -7.31 -1.20 13.96
CA GLY A 59 -5.87 -1.47 13.87
C GLY A 59 -5.55 -2.94 13.59
N ILE A 60 -6.25 -3.89 14.27
CA ILE A 60 -6.05 -5.33 14.07
C ILE A 60 -6.45 -5.75 12.64
N VAL A 61 -7.59 -5.29 12.12
CA VAL A 61 -8.06 -5.65 10.77
C VAL A 61 -7.11 -5.18 9.69
N ILE A 62 -6.49 -4.00 9.85
CA ILE A 62 -5.45 -3.51 8.96
C ILE A 62 -4.14 -4.26 9.19
N GLY A 63 -3.72 -4.38 10.45
CA GLY A 63 -2.42 -4.95 10.81
C GLY A 63 -2.27 -6.41 10.44
N ILE A 64 -3.32 -7.24 10.60
CA ILE A 64 -3.27 -8.66 10.24
C ILE A 64 -3.08 -8.88 8.74
N PHE A 65 -3.72 -8.06 7.90
CA PHE A 65 -3.50 -8.09 6.46
C PHE A 65 -2.04 -7.77 6.11
N MET A 66 -1.50 -6.69 6.68
CA MET A 66 -0.13 -6.25 6.41
C MET A 66 0.91 -7.27 6.91
N LEU A 67 0.65 -7.88 8.07
CA LEU A 67 1.50 -8.94 8.60
C LEU A 67 1.48 -10.17 7.68
N CYS A 68 0.30 -10.58 7.21
CA CYS A 68 0.16 -11.68 6.28
C CYS A 68 0.78 -11.34 4.91
N TRP A 69 0.66 -10.09 4.46
CA TRP A 69 1.32 -9.64 3.24
C TRP A 69 2.85 -9.69 3.32
N PHE A 70 3.42 -9.35 4.47
CA PHE A 70 4.86 -9.48 4.70
C PHE A 70 5.39 -10.88 4.38
N PHE A 71 4.70 -11.92 4.83
CA PHE A 71 5.05 -13.31 4.52
C PHE A 71 4.62 -13.72 3.13
N GLY A 72 3.39 -13.37 2.73
CA GLY A 72 2.80 -13.76 1.45
C GLY A 72 3.57 -13.24 0.25
N ALA A 73 4.00 -11.98 0.27
CA ALA A 73 4.77 -11.39 -0.82
C ALA A 73 6.12 -12.08 -1.03
N ALA A 74 6.83 -12.40 0.06
CA ALA A 74 8.11 -13.11 -0.01
C ALA A 74 7.95 -14.55 -0.52
N ILE A 75 6.96 -15.29 0.01
CA ILE A 75 6.71 -16.69 -0.36
C ILE A 75 6.23 -16.78 -1.80
N LEU A 76 5.25 -15.98 -2.20
CA LEU A 76 4.66 -16.05 -3.54
C LEU A 76 5.58 -15.47 -4.61
N GLY A 77 6.38 -14.45 -4.27
CA GLY A 77 7.43 -13.95 -5.15
C GLY A 77 8.43 -15.03 -5.52
N ASP A 78 9.01 -15.70 -4.51
CA ASP A 78 9.93 -16.82 -4.71
C ASP A 78 9.22 -18.01 -5.41
N PHE A 79 8.02 -18.36 -4.98
CA PHE A 79 7.22 -19.43 -5.61
C PHE A 79 7.03 -19.19 -7.11
N SER A 80 6.83 -17.95 -7.56
CA SER A 80 6.68 -17.62 -8.97
C SER A 80 7.91 -17.95 -9.82
N ASP A 81 9.10 -17.95 -9.21
CA ASP A 81 10.35 -18.34 -9.87
C ASP A 81 10.49 -19.88 -10.03
N TYR A 82 9.68 -20.65 -9.32
CA TYR A 82 9.67 -22.12 -9.44
C TYR A 82 8.56 -22.64 -10.34
N VAL A 83 7.37 -22.02 -10.30
CA VAL A 83 6.19 -22.56 -11.01
C VAL A 83 5.79 -21.75 -12.24
N GLY A 84 6.42 -20.59 -12.43
CA GLY A 84 6.09 -19.63 -13.48
C GLY A 84 5.15 -18.52 -12.99
N ARG A 85 5.18 -17.40 -13.71
CA ARG A 85 4.43 -16.18 -13.36
C ARG A 85 2.91 -16.41 -13.45
N LYS A 86 2.45 -17.07 -14.51
CA LYS A 86 1.01 -17.32 -14.74
C LYS A 86 0.35 -18.10 -13.61
N LYS A 87 0.97 -19.21 -13.19
CA LYS A 87 0.43 -20.05 -12.12
C LYS A 87 0.42 -19.30 -10.78
N ALA A 88 1.50 -18.60 -10.44
CA ALA A 88 1.59 -17.84 -9.21
C ALA A 88 0.54 -16.73 -9.16
N LEU A 89 0.39 -15.95 -10.23
CA LEU A 89 -0.64 -14.90 -10.34
C LEU A 89 -2.06 -15.48 -10.27
N SER A 90 -2.31 -16.65 -10.86
CA SER A 90 -3.62 -17.32 -10.78
C SER A 90 -3.98 -17.67 -9.34
N ILE A 91 -3.02 -18.15 -8.53
CA ILE A 91 -3.22 -18.43 -7.10
C ILE A 91 -3.50 -17.13 -6.34
N CYS A 92 -2.76 -16.04 -6.62
CA CYS A 92 -2.99 -14.73 -6.00
C CYS A 92 -4.41 -14.22 -6.29
N LEU A 93 -4.83 -14.23 -7.55
CA LEU A 93 -6.16 -13.75 -7.96
C LEU A 93 -7.31 -14.62 -7.42
N LEU A 94 -7.13 -15.93 -7.39
CA LEU A 94 -8.09 -16.84 -6.78
C LEU A 94 -8.22 -16.59 -5.27
N GLY A 95 -7.09 -16.40 -4.59
CA GLY A 95 -7.05 -16.05 -3.18
C GLY A 95 -7.70 -14.69 -2.91
N ALA A 96 -7.45 -13.68 -3.75
CA ALA A 96 -8.11 -12.38 -3.67
C ALA A 96 -9.63 -12.51 -3.85
N PHE A 97 -10.09 -13.25 -4.88
CA PHE A 97 -11.51 -13.53 -5.11
C PHE A 97 -12.18 -14.16 -3.88
N ILE A 98 -11.60 -15.24 -3.35
CA ILE A 98 -12.14 -15.96 -2.18
C ILE A 98 -12.14 -15.05 -0.95
N SER A 99 -11.07 -14.29 -0.72
CA SER A 99 -10.95 -13.41 0.43
C SER A 99 -11.98 -12.27 0.41
N TYR A 100 -12.26 -11.70 -0.77
CA TYR A 100 -13.29 -10.68 -0.90
C TYR A 100 -14.69 -11.26 -0.72
N LEU A 101 -14.99 -12.46 -1.20
CA LEU A 101 -16.25 -13.14 -0.93
C LEU A 101 -16.45 -13.42 0.56
N ILE A 102 -15.41 -13.90 1.26
CA ILE A 102 -15.45 -14.11 2.70
C ILE A 102 -15.68 -12.78 3.43
N SER A 103 -15.00 -11.70 3.01
CA SER A 103 -15.17 -10.37 3.60
C SER A 103 -16.58 -9.81 3.35
N ALA A 104 -17.15 -10.00 2.16
CA ALA A 104 -18.54 -9.62 1.88
C ALA A 104 -19.53 -10.39 2.76
N PHE A 105 -19.35 -11.70 2.87
CA PHE A 105 -20.18 -12.55 3.75
C PHE A 105 -20.01 -12.19 5.22
N ALA A 106 -18.78 -11.84 5.66
CA ALA A 106 -18.51 -11.38 7.01
C ALA A 106 -19.35 -10.15 7.38
N VAL A 107 -19.49 -9.20 6.44
CA VAL A 107 -20.32 -8.01 6.64
C VAL A 107 -21.80 -8.39 6.77
N VAL A 108 -22.30 -9.27 5.90
CA VAL A 108 -23.70 -9.73 5.93
C VAL A 108 -24.00 -10.53 7.20
N ALA A 109 -23.05 -11.35 7.66
CA ALA A 109 -23.18 -12.18 8.86
C ALA A 109 -22.81 -11.44 10.16
N HIS A 110 -22.47 -10.14 10.10
CA HIS A 110 -21.99 -9.34 11.24
C HIS A 110 -20.86 -10.03 12.03
N SER A 111 -19.92 -10.65 11.33
CA SER A 111 -18.84 -11.48 11.93
C SER A 111 -17.46 -10.88 11.73
N ILE A 112 -16.90 -10.33 12.82
CA ILE A 112 -15.50 -9.85 12.82
C ILE A 112 -14.50 -11.00 12.56
N THR A 113 -14.78 -12.20 13.07
CA THR A 113 -13.92 -13.37 12.86
C THR A 113 -13.80 -13.72 11.38
N LEU A 114 -14.92 -13.75 10.64
CA LEU A 114 -14.91 -13.99 9.20
C LEU A 114 -14.18 -12.86 8.44
N LEU A 115 -14.36 -11.62 8.88
CA LEU A 115 -13.63 -10.49 8.28
C LEU A 115 -12.11 -10.67 8.46
N LEU A 116 -11.66 -11.06 9.66
CA LEU A 116 -10.25 -11.35 9.92
C LEU A 116 -9.72 -12.52 9.07
N ILE A 117 -10.50 -13.59 8.90
CA ILE A 117 -10.13 -14.71 8.02
C ILE A 117 -9.97 -14.21 6.57
N GLY A 118 -10.92 -13.41 6.07
CA GLY A 118 -10.80 -12.78 4.76
C GLY A 118 -9.53 -11.93 4.65
N ARG A 119 -9.19 -11.14 5.66
CA ARG A 119 -7.97 -10.32 5.68
C ARG A 119 -6.68 -11.15 5.70
N ILE A 120 -6.66 -12.27 6.44
CA ILE A 120 -5.52 -13.21 6.47
C ILE A 120 -5.30 -13.79 5.07
N ILE A 121 -6.35 -14.34 4.44
CA ILE A 121 -6.25 -14.93 3.10
C ILE A 121 -5.81 -13.87 2.09
N SER A 122 -6.43 -12.68 2.13
CA SER A 122 -6.06 -11.57 1.25
C SER A 122 -4.60 -11.18 1.41
N GLY A 123 -4.10 -11.05 2.64
CA GLY A 123 -2.70 -10.72 2.90
C GLY A 123 -1.74 -11.79 2.40
N LEU A 124 -2.01 -13.07 2.71
CA LEU A 124 -1.17 -14.18 2.25
C LEU A 124 -1.10 -14.28 0.71
N THR A 125 -2.16 -13.87 0.01
CA THR A 125 -2.23 -13.93 -1.46
C THR A 125 -1.89 -12.59 -2.16
N ALA A 126 -1.57 -11.54 -1.41
CA ALA A 126 -1.19 -10.22 -1.95
C ALA A 126 0.27 -10.14 -2.46
N GLY A 127 0.87 -11.27 -2.81
CA GLY A 127 2.18 -11.34 -3.47
C GLY A 127 2.14 -11.08 -4.98
N SER A 128 0.98 -10.71 -5.52
CA SER A 128 0.73 -10.53 -6.96
C SER A 128 1.47 -9.33 -7.55
N GLN A 129 1.63 -8.24 -6.82
CA GLN A 129 2.25 -7.01 -7.32
C GLN A 129 3.70 -7.22 -7.83
N PRO A 130 4.64 -7.78 -7.04
CA PRO A 130 6.00 -8.00 -7.54
C PRO A 130 6.04 -9.02 -8.69
N ILE A 131 5.15 -10.02 -8.68
CA ILE A 131 5.09 -11.03 -9.75
C ILE A 131 4.59 -10.41 -11.06
N ALA A 132 3.54 -9.57 -11.01
CA ALA A 132 3.00 -8.88 -12.19
C ALA A 132 4.02 -7.88 -12.75
N GLN A 133 4.74 -7.15 -11.88
CA GLN A 133 5.82 -6.26 -12.31
C GLN A 133 6.94 -7.03 -13.01
N ALA A 134 7.38 -8.16 -12.45
CA ALA A 134 8.38 -9.02 -13.08
C ALA A 134 7.89 -9.54 -14.44
N ALA A 135 6.65 -10.03 -14.54
CA ALA A 135 6.08 -10.52 -15.78
C ALA A 135 5.99 -9.42 -16.87
N ILE A 136 5.67 -8.17 -16.51
CA ILE A 136 5.68 -7.04 -17.45
C ILE A 136 7.10 -6.75 -17.94
N VAL A 137 8.09 -6.82 -17.04
CA VAL A 137 9.50 -6.64 -17.41
C VAL A 137 9.96 -7.77 -18.32
N ASP A 138 9.57 -9.02 -18.06
CA ASP A 138 9.88 -10.19 -18.90
C ASP A 138 9.31 -10.06 -20.34
N LEU A 139 8.16 -9.38 -20.47
CA LEU A 139 7.53 -9.08 -21.76
C LEU A 139 8.14 -7.87 -22.48
N SER A 140 8.99 -7.11 -21.82
CA SER A 140 9.50 -5.82 -22.31
C SER A 140 10.81 -5.97 -23.07
N THR A 141 10.98 -5.21 -24.17
CA THR A 141 12.29 -4.99 -24.77
C THR A 141 13.08 -3.97 -23.95
N ASN A 142 14.41 -3.92 -24.12
CA ASN A 142 15.24 -2.92 -23.43
C ASN A 142 14.81 -1.47 -23.73
N GLU A 143 14.32 -1.20 -24.94
CA GLU A 143 13.85 0.12 -25.40
C GLU A 143 12.52 0.49 -24.74
N ASP A 144 11.62 -0.48 -24.55
CA ASP A 144 10.27 -0.27 -24.04
C ASP A 144 10.16 -0.36 -22.51
N LYS A 145 11.18 -0.89 -21.85
CA LYS A 145 11.16 -1.20 -20.40
C LYS A 145 10.79 0.00 -19.53
N ALA A 146 11.40 1.16 -19.80
CA ALA A 146 11.12 2.38 -19.02
C ALA A 146 9.66 2.84 -19.18
N ARG A 147 9.12 2.78 -20.40
CA ARG A 147 7.70 3.10 -20.67
C ARG A 147 6.77 2.12 -19.96
N ASN A 148 7.06 0.83 -20.00
CA ASN A 148 6.22 -0.20 -19.43
C ASN A 148 6.23 -0.15 -17.89
N ILE A 149 7.35 0.24 -17.26
CA ILE A 149 7.40 0.59 -15.83
C ILE A 149 6.48 1.80 -15.53
N GLY A 150 6.40 2.78 -16.44
CA GLY A 150 5.44 3.88 -16.33
C GLY A 150 3.99 3.40 -16.27
N PHE A 151 3.60 2.41 -17.09
CA PHE A 151 2.24 1.81 -17.02
C PHE A 151 1.98 1.06 -15.72
N ILE A 152 2.99 0.39 -15.14
CA ILE A 152 2.90 -0.22 -13.81
C ILE A 152 2.52 0.82 -12.78
N LEU A 153 3.26 1.94 -12.73
CA LEU A 153 3.02 3.02 -11.77
C LEU A 153 1.64 3.66 -11.95
N LEU A 154 1.20 3.84 -13.20
CA LEU A 154 -0.14 4.35 -13.50
C LEU A 154 -1.23 3.40 -13.01
N ALA A 155 -1.10 2.09 -13.26
CA ALA A 155 -2.08 1.10 -12.84
C ALA A 155 -2.23 1.06 -11.30
N VAL A 156 -1.13 1.06 -10.57
CA VAL A 156 -1.12 1.13 -9.10
C VAL A 156 -1.74 2.44 -8.61
N SER A 157 -1.37 3.58 -9.20
CA SER A 157 -1.91 4.90 -8.83
C SER A 157 -3.42 4.97 -9.05
N PHE A 158 -3.93 4.45 -10.17
CA PHE A 158 -5.37 4.35 -10.40
C PHE A 158 -6.06 3.47 -9.37
N GLY A 159 -5.43 2.36 -8.94
CA GLY A 159 -5.94 1.55 -7.84
C GLY A 159 -6.12 2.38 -6.56
N PHE A 160 -5.12 3.16 -6.18
CA PHE A 160 -5.19 4.03 -5.00
C PHE A 160 -6.21 5.17 -5.10
N ILE A 161 -6.52 5.66 -6.32
CA ILE A 161 -7.54 6.68 -6.54
C ILE A 161 -8.93 6.07 -6.51
N PHE A 162 -9.15 5.01 -7.31
CA PHE A 162 -10.46 4.40 -7.48
C PHE A 162 -10.87 3.52 -6.31
N GLY A 163 -9.90 2.95 -5.56
CA GLY A 163 -10.19 2.10 -4.41
C GLY A 163 -11.09 2.79 -3.38
N PRO A 164 -10.69 3.92 -2.79
CA PRO A 164 -11.53 4.61 -1.82
C PRO A 164 -12.86 5.12 -2.41
N LEU A 165 -12.84 5.60 -3.67
CA LEU A 165 -14.06 6.02 -4.35
C LEU A 165 -15.07 4.87 -4.44
N LEU A 166 -14.64 3.72 -4.95
CA LEU A 166 -15.50 2.54 -5.07
C LEU A 166 -15.92 2.02 -3.69
N GLY A 167 -14.99 2.03 -2.71
CA GLY A 167 -15.29 1.64 -1.34
C GLY A 167 -16.40 2.45 -0.71
N GLY A 168 -16.35 3.78 -0.85
CA GLY A 168 -17.37 4.65 -0.27
C GLY A 168 -18.65 4.73 -1.08
N LEU A 169 -18.54 4.92 -2.41
CA LEU A 169 -19.73 5.04 -3.27
C LEU A 169 -20.60 3.77 -3.22
N PHE A 170 -19.97 2.59 -3.27
CA PHE A 170 -20.69 1.32 -3.23
C PHE A 170 -21.17 0.92 -1.83
N SER A 171 -20.77 1.67 -0.81
CA SER A 171 -21.29 1.50 0.55
C SER A 171 -22.45 2.44 0.89
N ASP A 172 -22.73 3.43 0.03
CA ASP A 172 -23.69 4.50 0.34
C ASP A 172 -25.11 4.16 -0.11
N LYS A 173 -25.98 3.83 0.87
CA LYS A 173 -27.40 3.55 0.65
C LYS A 173 -28.20 4.73 0.07
N ASN A 174 -27.69 5.97 0.25
CA ASN A 174 -28.36 7.16 -0.29
C ASN A 174 -28.17 7.29 -1.79
N LEU A 175 -27.09 6.73 -2.35
CA LEU A 175 -26.85 6.68 -3.79
C LEU A 175 -27.69 5.59 -4.45
N VAL A 176 -27.69 4.39 -3.87
CA VAL A 176 -28.45 3.25 -4.37
C VAL A 176 -28.97 2.43 -3.19
N SER A 177 -30.28 2.21 -3.11
CA SER A 177 -30.95 1.64 -1.93
C SER A 177 -30.46 0.24 -1.51
N TRP A 178 -29.92 -0.55 -2.44
CA TRP A 178 -29.39 -1.90 -2.15
C TRP A 178 -27.88 -1.90 -1.87
N PHE A 179 -27.19 -0.75 -1.94
CA PHE A 179 -25.78 -0.66 -1.56
C PHE A 179 -25.62 -0.85 -0.04
N THR A 180 -24.60 -1.61 0.32
CA THR A 180 -24.22 -1.91 1.70
C THR A 180 -22.70 -1.93 1.81
N PHE A 181 -22.17 -2.01 3.03
CA PHE A 181 -20.74 -2.20 3.24
C PHE A 181 -20.19 -3.54 2.67
N ALA A 182 -21.05 -4.48 2.29
CA ALA A 182 -20.65 -5.70 1.57
C ALA A 182 -20.45 -5.47 0.07
N THR A 183 -21.15 -4.49 -0.52
CA THR A 183 -21.15 -4.26 -1.99
C THR A 183 -19.76 -4.02 -2.57
N PRO A 184 -18.87 -3.19 -1.96
CA PRO A 184 -17.50 -3.01 -2.45
C PRO A 184 -16.70 -4.31 -2.50
N PHE A 185 -16.91 -5.22 -1.54
CA PHE A 185 -16.23 -6.52 -1.52
C PHE A 185 -16.75 -7.45 -2.63
N TYR A 186 -18.07 -7.48 -2.88
CA TYR A 186 -18.62 -8.23 -4.03
C TYR A 186 -18.06 -7.71 -5.35
N PHE A 187 -17.95 -6.40 -5.50
CA PHE A 187 -17.39 -5.79 -6.70
C PHE A 187 -15.91 -6.14 -6.85
N ALA A 188 -15.12 -6.06 -5.78
CA ALA A 188 -13.71 -6.45 -5.79
C ALA A 188 -13.52 -7.94 -6.11
N ALA A 189 -14.40 -8.81 -5.57
CA ALA A 189 -14.42 -10.23 -5.91
C ALA A 189 -14.70 -10.45 -7.40
N LEU A 190 -15.71 -9.78 -7.95
CA LEU A 190 -16.07 -9.88 -9.36
C LEU A 190 -14.93 -9.46 -10.29
N ILE A 191 -14.28 -8.33 -10.00
CA ILE A 191 -13.13 -7.86 -10.79
C ILE A 191 -11.95 -8.84 -10.67
N SER A 192 -11.68 -9.38 -9.47
CA SER A 192 -10.61 -10.36 -9.26
C SER A 192 -10.86 -11.64 -10.03
N LEU A 193 -12.11 -12.14 -10.05
CA LEU A 193 -12.50 -13.30 -10.85
C LEU A 193 -12.41 -13.01 -12.35
N ALA A 194 -12.94 -11.88 -12.80
CA ALA A 194 -12.85 -11.49 -14.21
C ALA A 194 -11.39 -11.37 -14.65
N ASN A 195 -10.52 -10.80 -13.81
CA ASN A 195 -9.10 -10.73 -14.14
C ASN A 195 -8.40 -12.08 -14.10
N LEU A 196 -8.81 -13.00 -13.22
CA LEU A 196 -8.31 -14.37 -13.25
C LEU A 196 -8.63 -15.04 -14.60
N LEU A 197 -9.86 -14.90 -15.07
CA LEU A 197 -10.27 -15.45 -16.37
C LEU A 197 -9.51 -14.80 -17.54
N LEU A 198 -9.32 -13.48 -17.52
CA LEU A 198 -8.53 -12.76 -18.51
C LEU A 198 -7.06 -13.19 -18.48
N LEU A 199 -6.46 -13.36 -17.29
CA LEU A 199 -5.10 -13.86 -17.14
C LEU A 199 -4.94 -15.27 -17.74
N LEU A 200 -5.88 -16.16 -17.46
CA LEU A 200 -5.85 -17.52 -17.99
C LEU A 200 -5.98 -17.56 -19.51
N TRP A 201 -6.75 -16.64 -20.07
CA TRP A 201 -7.03 -16.60 -21.52
C TRP A 201 -5.97 -15.81 -22.30
N LEU A 202 -5.56 -14.63 -21.86
CA LEU A 202 -4.73 -13.69 -22.63
C LEU A 202 -3.24 -13.80 -22.32
N PHE A 203 -2.88 -14.17 -21.07
CA PHE A 203 -1.49 -14.17 -20.65
C PHE A 203 -0.87 -15.56 -20.86
N ASN A 204 0.19 -15.61 -21.64
CA ASN A 204 1.04 -16.78 -21.77
C ASN A 204 2.18 -16.71 -20.77
N GLU A 205 2.67 -17.88 -20.30
CA GLU A 205 3.79 -17.92 -19.38
C GLU A 205 5.00 -17.15 -19.94
N SER A 206 5.50 -16.20 -19.16
CA SER A 206 6.65 -15.38 -19.52
C SER A 206 7.97 -15.90 -18.98
N PHE A 207 7.92 -16.79 -17.99
CA PHE A 207 9.10 -17.31 -17.31
C PHE A 207 9.03 -18.83 -17.15
N VAL A 208 9.96 -19.53 -17.76
CA VAL A 208 10.08 -20.99 -17.62
C VAL A 208 11.15 -21.28 -16.57
N SER A 209 10.74 -21.85 -15.46
CA SER A 209 11.66 -22.22 -14.38
C SER A 209 12.52 -23.43 -14.76
N THR A 210 13.80 -23.32 -14.44
CA THR A 210 14.76 -24.45 -14.44
C THR A 210 15.02 -24.98 -13.03
N LYS A 211 14.39 -24.39 -12.00
CA LYS A 211 14.55 -24.75 -10.60
C LYS A 211 13.75 -26.03 -10.28
N GLY A 212 14.23 -26.82 -9.33
CA GLY A 212 13.56 -28.04 -8.87
C GLY A 212 12.29 -27.77 -8.04
N LYS A 213 12.04 -28.57 -6.98
CA LYS A 213 10.89 -28.39 -6.09
C LYS A 213 11.01 -27.12 -5.27
N PHE A 214 9.90 -26.36 -5.13
CA PHE A 214 9.83 -25.15 -4.32
C PHE A 214 10.00 -25.47 -2.82
N PRO A 215 11.04 -24.94 -2.17
CA PRO A 215 11.17 -25.04 -0.72
C PRO A 215 10.37 -23.91 -0.06
N VAL A 216 9.35 -24.23 0.70
CA VAL A 216 8.62 -23.20 1.49
C VAL A 216 9.53 -22.71 2.62
N ARG A 217 9.96 -21.46 2.56
CA ARG A 217 10.84 -20.80 3.55
C ARG A 217 10.20 -19.56 4.13
N PRO A 218 9.31 -19.66 5.12
CA PRO A 218 8.71 -18.48 5.75
C PRO A 218 9.75 -17.56 6.41
N GLN A 219 10.88 -18.13 6.85
CA GLN A 219 12.00 -17.39 7.45
C GLN A 219 12.65 -16.40 6.48
N GLN A 220 12.53 -16.63 5.16
CA GLN A 220 13.10 -15.74 4.13
C GLN A 220 12.61 -14.29 4.27
N ALA A 221 11.33 -14.06 4.61
CA ALA A 221 10.81 -12.72 4.84
C ALA A 221 11.53 -12.04 6.01
N ILE A 222 11.76 -12.78 7.11
CA ILE A 222 12.47 -12.29 8.29
C ILE A 222 13.96 -12.08 7.96
N GLU A 223 14.57 -13.00 7.24
CA GLU A 223 16.00 -12.90 6.84
C GLU A 223 16.25 -11.65 5.97
N VAL A 224 15.37 -11.39 4.99
CA VAL A 224 15.45 -10.18 4.15
C VAL A 224 15.26 -8.92 5.00
N PHE A 225 14.29 -8.89 5.89
CA PHE A 225 14.07 -7.76 6.80
C PHE A 225 15.29 -7.52 7.71
N VAL A 226 15.81 -8.55 8.36
CA VAL A 226 16.97 -8.43 9.26
C VAL A 226 18.24 -8.01 8.50
N SER A 227 18.41 -8.50 7.27
CA SER A 227 19.55 -8.14 6.42
C SER A 227 19.63 -6.63 6.14
N ALA A 228 18.46 -5.97 6.06
CA ALA A 228 18.33 -4.53 5.84
C ALA A 228 19.07 -3.69 6.92
N PHE A 229 19.08 -4.18 8.16
CA PHE A 229 19.67 -3.49 9.31
C PHE A 229 21.09 -3.99 9.66
N LYS A 230 21.53 -5.09 9.04
CA LYS A 230 22.88 -5.64 9.23
C LYS A 230 23.86 -5.21 8.14
N HIS A 231 23.37 -4.94 6.93
CA HIS A 231 24.24 -4.64 5.78
C HIS A 231 24.66 -3.17 5.76
N GLU A 232 25.94 -2.91 5.95
CA GLU A 232 26.52 -1.55 6.14
C GLU A 232 26.08 -0.52 5.09
N LYS A 233 26.00 -0.91 3.80
CA LYS A 233 25.62 0.00 2.71
C LYS A 233 24.18 0.52 2.79
N VAL A 234 23.25 -0.28 3.33
CA VAL A 234 21.82 0.05 3.33
C VAL A 234 21.24 0.29 4.73
N LYS A 235 21.97 -0.06 5.80
CA LYS A 235 21.52 0.06 7.20
C LYS A 235 20.97 1.44 7.53
N ARG A 236 21.73 2.51 7.22
CA ARG A 236 21.29 3.89 7.44
C ARG A 236 19.98 4.18 6.72
N LEU A 237 19.91 3.86 5.42
CA LEU A 237 18.72 4.07 4.61
C LEU A 237 17.53 3.27 5.13
N SER A 238 17.77 2.03 5.61
CA SER A 238 16.73 1.18 6.18
C SER A 238 16.12 1.78 7.45
N ILE A 239 16.93 2.40 8.31
CA ILE A 239 16.47 3.09 9.51
C ILE A 239 15.64 4.32 9.12
N LEU A 240 16.13 5.16 8.20
CA LEU A 240 15.41 6.34 7.71
C LEU A 240 14.09 5.94 7.05
N TYR A 241 14.12 4.91 6.23
CA TYR A 241 12.94 4.37 5.54
C TYR A 241 11.91 3.81 6.52
N PHE A 242 12.34 3.09 7.55
CA PHE A 242 11.47 2.58 8.60
C PHE A 242 10.70 3.72 9.27
N VAL A 243 11.38 4.77 9.70
CA VAL A 243 10.75 5.92 10.38
C VAL A 243 9.86 6.70 9.41
N PHE A 244 10.28 6.87 8.15
CA PHE A 244 9.50 7.50 7.09
C PHE A 244 8.17 6.77 6.84
N ILE A 245 8.22 5.45 6.63
CA ILE A 245 7.03 4.64 6.40
C ILE A 245 6.13 4.60 7.64
N PHE A 246 6.71 4.57 8.85
CA PHE A 246 5.93 4.64 10.09
C PHE A 246 5.15 5.95 10.19
N GLY A 247 5.78 7.09 9.88
CA GLY A 247 5.10 8.38 9.82
C GLY A 247 4.00 8.42 8.77
N TRP A 248 4.30 7.99 7.54
CA TRP A 248 3.32 7.98 6.47
C TRP A 248 2.13 7.05 6.76
N SER A 249 2.38 5.84 7.23
CA SER A 249 1.31 4.89 7.56
C SER A 249 0.44 5.37 8.71
N SER A 250 1.00 6.13 9.68
CA SER A 250 0.22 6.77 10.76
C SER A 250 -0.79 7.78 10.19
N TYR A 251 -0.35 8.65 9.28
CA TYR A 251 -1.25 9.61 8.63
C TYR A 251 -2.31 8.88 7.79
N TYR A 252 -1.88 8.04 6.86
CA TYR A 252 -2.76 7.37 5.90
C TYR A 252 -3.85 6.54 6.57
N SER A 253 -3.49 5.73 7.59
CA SER A 253 -4.43 4.83 8.26
C SER A 253 -5.44 5.56 9.15
N PHE A 254 -5.05 6.69 9.74
CA PHE A 254 -5.84 7.31 10.80
C PHE A 254 -6.38 8.71 10.48
N VAL A 255 -6.00 9.33 9.36
CA VAL A 255 -6.56 10.63 8.96
C VAL A 255 -8.07 10.56 8.77
N SER A 256 -8.59 9.47 8.24
CA SER A 256 -10.03 9.26 8.08
C SER A 256 -10.75 9.23 9.43
N LEU A 257 -10.16 8.55 10.44
CA LEU A 257 -10.69 8.51 11.80
C LEU A 257 -10.74 9.93 12.41
N PHE A 258 -9.68 10.70 12.24
CA PHE A 258 -9.64 12.10 12.67
C PHE A 258 -10.73 12.93 12.01
N LEU A 259 -10.90 12.83 10.69
CA LEU A 259 -11.91 13.58 9.95
C LEU A 259 -13.34 13.21 10.35
N ILE A 260 -13.61 11.92 10.60
CA ILE A 260 -14.92 11.46 11.06
C ILE A 260 -15.21 11.99 12.47
N LYS A 261 -14.29 11.78 13.42
CA LYS A 261 -14.54 12.13 14.82
C LYS A 261 -14.51 13.64 15.08
N HIS A 262 -13.63 14.36 14.39
CA HIS A 262 -13.44 15.80 14.65
C HIS A 262 -14.31 16.69 13.76
N TYR A 263 -14.54 16.31 12.49
CA TYR A 263 -15.29 17.10 11.52
C TYR A 263 -16.56 16.42 11.00
N GLN A 264 -16.92 15.24 11.54
CA GLN A 264 -18.12 14.48 11.19
C GLN A 264 -18.25 14.19 9.68
N PHE A 265 -17.13 13.84 9.05
CA PHE A 265 -17.14 13.47 7.63
C PHE A 265 -18.02 12.24 7.39
N THR A 266 -18.83 12.31 6.33
CA THR A 266 -19.58 11.17 5.83
C THR A 266 -18.66 10.14 5.14
N PRO A 267 -19.08 8.88 4.98
CA PRO A 267 -18.33 7.88 4.21
C PRO A 267 -17.96 8.37 2.80
N THR A 268 -18.87 9.04 2.11
CA THR A 268 -18.62 9.65 0.80
C THR A 268 -17.57 10.77 0.88
N GLY A 269 -17.62 11.63 1.91
CA GLY A 269 -16.61 12.67 2.14
C GLY A 269 -15.20 12.09 2.34
N ILE A 270 -15.08 11.01 3.12
CA ILE A 270 -13.83 10.28 3.31
C ILE A 270 -13.33 9.70 1.99
N SER A 271 -14.21 9.12 1.19
CA SER A 271 -13.84 8.52 -0.10
C SER A 271 -13.29 9.54 -1.08
N ILE A 272 -13.92 10.71 -1.17
CA ILE A 272 -13.43 11.83 -1.99
C ILE A 272 -12.08 12.33 -1.47
N PHE A 273 -11.94 12.49 -0.14
CA PHE A 273 -10.69 12.92 0.49
C PHE A 273 -9.54 11.95 0.17
N MET A 274 -9.76 10.65 0.31
CA MET A 274 -8.77 9.62 0.01
C MET A 274 -8.45 9.55 -1.50
N ALA A 275 -9.42 9.80 -2.36
CA ALA A 275 -9.21 9.89 -3.81
C ALA A 275 -8.35 11.11 -4.19
N VAL A 276 -8.60 12.28 -3.58
CA VAL A 276 -7.76 13.48 -3.77
C VAL A 276 -6.33 13.21 -3.31
N MET A 277 -6.16 12.49 -2.20
CA MET A 277 -4.86 12.03 -1.73
C MET A 277 -4.20 11.09 -2.76
N GLY A 278 -4.95 10.15 -3.33
CA GLY A 278 -4.49 9.26 -4.40
C GLY A 278 -4.04 10.01 -5.65
N VAL A 279 -4.79 11.04 -6.08
CA VAL A 279 -4.39 11.93 -7.19
C VAL A 279 -3.07 12.64 -6.87
N GLY A 280 -2.94 13.19 -5.64
CA GLY A 280 -1.68 13.80 -5.19
C GLY A 280 -0.51 12.82 -5.27
N PHE A 281 -0.72 11.57 -4.83
CA PHE A 281 0.29 10.52 -4.91
C PHE A 281 0.67 10.20 -6.36
N GLY A 282 -0.31 10.08 -7.26
CA GLY A 282 -0.09 9.85 -8.70
C GLY A 282 0.66 10.99 -9.39
N VAL A 283 0.31 12.25 -9.09
CA VAL A 283 1.03 13.44 -9.59
C VAL A 283 2.48 13.46 -9.07
N GLY A 284 2.66 13.14 -7.78
CA GLY A 284 3.98 13.04 -7.15
C GLY A 284 4.88 12.06 -7.87
N THR A 285 4.44 10.80 -8.01
CA THR A 285 5.23 9.73 -8.65
C THR A 285 5.38 9.91 -10.15
N GLY A 286 4.33 10.32 -10.86
CA GLY A 286 4.31 10.37 -12.33
C GLY A 286 4.95 11.63 -12.91
N ILE A 287 4.81 12.77 -12.25
CA ILE A 287 5.21 14.08 -12.80
C ILE A 287 6.33 14.71 -11.98
N LEU A 288 6.12 14.90 -10.67
CA LEU A 288 7.03 15.71 -9.86
C LEU A 288 8.39 15.02 -9.64
N VAL A 289 8.42 13.70 -9.49
CA VAL A 289 9.68 12.95 -9.40
C VAL A 289 10.56 13.21 -10.62
N GLN A 290 10.00 13.12 -11.84
CA GLN A 290 10.75 13.34 -13.08
C GLN A 290 11.20 14.79 -13.22
N PHE A 291 10.38 15.74 -12.78
CA PHE A 291 10.71 17.16 -12.82
C PHE A 291 11.88 17.51 -11.89
N PHE A 292 11.83 17.02 -10.64
CA PHE A 292 12.85 17.32 -9.65
C PHE A 292 14.15 16.55 -9.87
N SER A 293 14.10 15.28 -10.29
CA SER A 293 15.28 14.44 -10.50
C SER A 293 16.22 14.96 -11.58
N LYS A 294 15.68 15.76 -12.54
CA LYS A 294 16.51 16.42 -13.57
C LYS A 294 17.27 17.65 -13.06
N ARG A 295 16.91 18.20 -11.89
CA ARG A 295 17.42 19.49 -11.40
C ARG A 295 18.13 19.40 -10.07
N PHE A 296 17.83 18.41 -9.26
CA PHE A 296 18.32 18.31 -7.90
C PHE A 296 18.83 16.91 -7.60
N ALA A 297 19.78 16.80 -6.67
CA ALA A 297 20.28 15.53 -6.19
C ALA A 297 19.19 14.77 -5.43
N ALA A 298 19.12 13.45 -5.61
CA ALA A 298 18.10 12.59 -4.99
C ALA A 298 18.00 12.78 -3.47
N HIS A 299 19.16 12.85 -2.78
CA HIS A 299 19.19 13.08 -1.34
C HIS A 299 18.52 14.42 -0.92
N SER A 300 18.77 15.51 -1.64
CA SER A 300 18.15 16.80 -1.37
C SER A 300 16.64 16.77 -1.61
N ILE A 301 16.19 16.14 -2.70
CA ILE A 301 14.77 15.95 -2.98
C ILE A 301 14.10 15.22 -1.81
N PHE A 302 14.68 14.10 -1.36
CA PHE A 302 14.16 13.30 -0.25
C PHE A 302 13.98 14.14 1.02
N ILE A 303 15.02 14.85 1.45
CA ILE A 303 15.00 15.63 2.70
C ILE A 303 14.00 16.80 2.63
N TYR A 304 14.01 17.59 1.55
CA TYR A 304 13.10 18.74 1.44
C TYR A 304 11.64 18.33 1.31
N THR A 305 11.35 17.24 0.59
CA THR A 305 9.97 16.76 0.45
C THR A 305 9.44 16.17 1.76
N ILE A 306 10.27 15.48 2.55
CA ILE A 306 9.88 14.99 3.88
C ILE A 306 9.67 16.15 4.85
N LEU A 307 10.55 17.14 4.86
CA LEU A 307 10.42 18.31 5.71
C LEU A 307 9.10 19.05 5.41
N LEU A 308 8.83 19.32 4.12
CA LEU A 308 7.57 19.92 3.71
C LEU A 308 6.38 19.03 4.08
N GLY A 309 6.47 17.71 3.85
CA GLY A 309 5.45 16.75 4.23
C GLY A 309 5.15 16.75 5.74
N SER A 310 6.19 16.85 6.58
CA SER A 310 6.03 16.98 8.04
C SER A 310 5.25 18.24 8.42
N VAL A 311 5.59 19.38 7.83
CA VAL A 311 4.89 20.66 8.07
C VAL A 311 3.42 20.57 7.62
N LEU A 312 3.15 20.03 6.43
CA LEU A 312 1.80 19.87 5.90
C LEU A 312 0.95 18.94 6.78
N ALA A 313 1.53 17.82 7.24
CA ALA A 313 0.85 16.92 8.17
C ALA A 313 0.51 17.61 9.50
N LEU A 314 1.44 18.37 10.04
CA LEU A 314 1.23 19.12 11.28
C LEU A 314 0.12 20.17 11.12
N LEU A 315 0.12 20.93 10.03
CA LEU A 315 -0.88 21.96 9.75
C LEU A 315 -2.30 21.37 9.64
N THR A 316 -2.45 20.12 9.19
CA THR A 316 -3.75 19.42 9.13
C THR A 316 -4.44 19.35 10.50
N VAL A 317 -3.68 19.29 11.60
CA VAL A 317 -4.21 19.15 12.97
C VAL A 317 -4.19 20.48 13.73
N VAL A 318 -3.16 21.29 13.54
CA VAL A 318 -2.99 22.54 14.30
C VAL A 318 -4.03 23.59 13.93
N ILE A 319 -4.40 23.67 12.66
CA ILE A 319 -5.41 24.62 12.20
C ILE A 319 -6.80 24.01 12.43
N LYS A 320 -7.53 24.55 13.39
CA LYS A 320 -8.86 24.11 13.81
C LYS A 320 -9.95 24.48 12.78
N SER A 321 -9.80 23.99 11.56
CA SER A 321 -10.75 24.19 10.45
C SER A 321 -10.68 23.00 9.50
N VAL A 322 -11.77 22.69 8.82
CA VAL A 322 -11.83 21.59 7.84
C VAL A 322 -11.08 21.90 6.53
N TRP A 323 -11.01 23.18 6.16
CA TRP A 323 -10.42 23.59 4.88
C TRP A 323 -8.94 23.22 4.70
N PRO A 324 -8.07 23.37 5.73
CA PRO A 324 -6.70 22.89 5.60
C PRO A 324 -6.59 21.41 5.24
N SER A 325 -7.44 20.56 5.81
CA SER A 325 -7.44 19.13 5.46
C SER A 325 -7.63 18.91 3.96
N TRP A 326 -8.59 19.63 3.35
CA TRP A 326 -8.85 19.53 1.89
C TRP A 326 -7.73 20.11 1.03
N ILE A 327 -7.17 21.27 1.44
CA ILE A 327 -6.13 21.96 0.65
C ILE A 327 -4.78 21.27 0.76
N LEU A 328 -4.45 20.72 1.94
CA LEU A 328 -3.12 20.19 2.23
C LEU A 328 -2.96 18.72 1.83
N VAL A 329 -4.05 17.95 1.67
CA VAL A 329 -3.97 16.51 1.43
C VAL A 329 -3.25 16.16 0.12
N ALA A 330 -3.54 16.84 -0.99
CA ALA A 330 -2.89 16.57 -2.26
C ALA A 330 -1.40 16.99 -2.27
N PRO A 331 -1.01 18.20 -1.81
CA PRO A 331 0.39 18.57 -1.62
C PRO A 331 1.16 17.62 -0.69
N LEU A 332 0.56 17.21 0.44
CA LEU A 332 1.17 16.25 1.35
C LEU A 332 1.43 14.91 0.63
N ALA A 333 0.41 14.37 -0.05
CA ALA A 333 0.54 13.12 -0.80
C ALA A 333 1.60 13.21 -1.92
N CYS A 334 1.70 14.36 -2.62
CA CYS A 334 2.77 14.63 -3.57
C CYS A 334 4.16 14.55 -2.91
N CYS A 335 4.34 15.21 -1.76
CA CYS A 335 5.61 15.19 -1.03
C CYS A 335 6.02 13.78 -0.63
N ILE A 336 5.07 13.01 -0.08
CA ILE A 336 5.31 11.61 0.33
C ILE A 336 5.64 10.73 -0.88
N ALA A 337 4.93 10.89 -1.99
CA ALA A 337 5.15 10.12 -3.21
C ALA A 337 6.54 10.38 -3.82
N VAL A 338 6.94 11.66 -3.85
CA VAL A 338 8.29 12.06 -4.30
C VAL A 338 9.36 11.51 -3.36
N ALA A 339 9.17 11.65 -2.04
CA ALA A 339 10.10 11.10 -1.04
C ALA A 339 10.23 9.58 -1.17
N TYR A 340 9.12 8.86 -1.29
CA TYR A 340 9.09 7.41 -1.46
C TYR A 340 9.88 6.96 -2.70
N SER A 341 9.57 7.55 -3.86
CA SER A 341 10.25 7.21 -5.12
C SER A 341 11.74 7.52 -5.03
N THR A 342 12.09 8.64 -4.41
CA THR A 342 13.49 9.09 -4.30
C THR A 342 14.31 8.20 -3.36
N ILE A 343 13.76 7.83 -2.19
CA ILE A 343 14.52 6.95 -1.27
C ILE A 343 14.71 5.56 -1.86
N VAL A 344 13.73 5.02 -2.59
CA VAL A 344 13.88 3.74 -3.31
C VAL A 344 14.98 3.84 -4.37
N THR A 345 15.07 4.98 -5.08
CA THR A 345 16.19 5.23 -6.00
C THR A 345 17.54 5.25 -5.28
N ILE A 346 17.62 5.96 -4.14
CA ILE A 346 18.85 6.02 -3.34
C ILE A 346 19.27 4.62 -2.86
N PHE A 347 18.31 3.77 -2.46
CA PHE A 347 18.59 2.36 -2.14
C PHE A 347 19.16 1.60 -3.34
N SER A 348 18.56 1.78 -4.52
CA SER A 348 18.98 1.15 -5.77
C SER A 348 20.42 1.52 -6.13
N ASP A 349 20.80 2.78 -5.91
CA ASP A 349 22.15 3.31 -6.21
C ASP A 349 23.25 2.77 -5.25
N GLN A 350 22.88 2.15 -4.11
CA GLN A 350 23.86 1.58 -3.17
C GLN A 350 24.36 0.19 -3.58
N VAL A 351 23.74 -0.44 -4.55
CA VAL A 351 24.00 -1.83 -4.92
C VAL A 351 24.18 -2.01 -6.41
N ASP A 352 24.83 -3.10 -6.81
CA ASP A 352 24.99 -3.48 -8.19
C ASP A 352 23.69 -4.05 -8.83
N ALA A 353 23.71 -4.23 -10.15
CA ALA A 353 22.55 -4.73 -10.88
C ALA A 353 22.09 -6.12 -10.41
N GLN A 354 22.99 -6.95 -9.88
CA GLN A 354 22.63 -8.30 -9.41
C GLN A 354 21.89 -8.27 -8.07
N SER A 355 22.12 -7.24 -7.26
CA SER A 355 21.51 -7.07 -5.93
C SER A 355 20.24 -6.21 -5.92
N GLN A 356 19.76 -5.73 -7.08
CA GLN A 356 18.58 -4.88 -7.17
C GLN A 356 17.31 -5.56 -6.62
N GLY A 357 17.10 -6.85 -6.92
CA GLY A 357 15.98 -7.61 -6.40
C GLY A 357 15.98 -7.72 -4.88
N TRP A 358 17.14 -7.87 -4.27
CA TRP A 358 17.31 -7.90 -2.82
C TRP A 358 16.93 -6.56 -2.19
N VAL A 359 17.36 -5.43 -2.75
CA VAL A 359 17.00 -4.09 -2.25
C VAL A 359 15.51 -3.83 -2.36
N MET A 360 14.86 -4.22 -3.47
CA MET A 360 13.40 -4.12 -3.59
C MET A 360 12.69 -5.01 -2.57
N GLY A 361 13.23 -6.19 -2.29
CA GLY A 361 12.76 -7.06 -1.22
C GLY A 361 12.86 -6.42 0.17
N ILE A 362 13.97 -5.73 0.46
CA ILE A 362 14.17 -4.96 1.71
C ILE A 362 13.10 -3.89 1.86
N THR A 363 12.93 -3.03 0.86
CA THR A 363 11.95 -1.92 0.94
C THR A 363 10.53 -2.43 1.09
N GLY A 364 10.17 -3.51 0.38
CA GLY A 364 8.87 -4.18 0.53
C GLY A 364 8.65 -4.77 1.92
N SER A 365 9.66 -5.50 2.45
CA SER A 365 9.60 -6.11 3.78
C SER A 365 9.49 -5.07 4.89
N ILE A 366 10.28 -4.00 4.83
CA ILE A 366 10.20 -2.89 5.80
C ILE A 366 8.81 -2.26 5.73
N SER A 367 8.31 -1.95 4.53
CA SER A 367 6.99 -1.36 4.38
C SER A 367 5.90 -2.23 5.02
N ALA A 368 5.81 -3.50 4.64
CA ALA A 368 4.76 -4.39 5.12
C ALA A 368 4.78 -4.54 6.64
N LEU A 369 5.96 -4.76 7.24
CA LEU A 369 6.08 -4.93 8.69
C LEU A 369 5.80 -3.62 9.44
N VAL A 370 6.28 -2.49 8.94
CA VAL A 370 6.02 -1.18 9.54
C VAL A 370 4.53 -0.84 9.51
N TRP A 371 3.84 -1.09 8.40
CA TRP A 371 2.39 -0.91 8.33
C TRP A 371 1.65 -1.81 9.32
N ALA A 372 2.09 -3.08 9.49
CA ALA A 372 1.50 -4.00 10.45
C ALA A 372 1.66 -3.50 11.90
N ILE A 373 2.88 -3.13 12.29
CA ILE A 373 3.18 -2.60 13.62
C ILE A 373 2.42 -1.29 13.87
N ASN A 374 2.47 -0.38 12.90
CA ASN A 374 1.82 0.93 12.97
C ASN A 374 0.32 0.80 13.19
N ALA A 375 -0.37 -0.05 12.42
CA ALA A 375 -1.81 -0.23 12.54
C ALA A 375 -2.24 -0.61 13.96
N VAL A 376 -1.48 -1.47 14.64
CA VAL A 376 -1.77 -1.90 16.01
C VAL A 376 -1.35 -0.83 17.02
N VAL A 377 -0.09 -0.38 16.96
CA VAL A 377 0.48 0.56 17.96
C VAL A 377 -0.24 1.91 17.89
N VAL A 378 -0.39 2.48 16.69
CA VAL A 378 -1.04 3.78 16.51
C VAL A 378 -2.56 3.66 16.69
N GLY A 379 -3.15 2.51 16.38
CA GLY A 379 -4.55 2.20 16.70
C GLY A 379 -4.82 2.26 18.21
N LEU A 380 -3.93 1.69 19.02
CA LEU A 380 -3.98 1.83 20.48
C LEU A 380 -3.81 3.29 20.92
N LEU A 381 -2.85 4.02 20.37
CA LEU A 381 -2.62 5.41 20.72
C LEU A 381 -3.77 6.35 20.27
N ALA A 382 -4.47 6.02 19.22
CA ALA A 382 -5.68 6.71 18.77
C ALA A 382 -6.85 6.61 19.77
N THR A 383 -6.77 5.70 20.75
CA THR A 383 -7.73 5.65 21.87
C THR A 383 -7.58 6.82 22.83
N ILE A 384 -6.37 7.40 22.92
CA ILE A 384 -6.07 8.55 23.79
C ILE A 384 -6.57 9.84 23.11
N SER A 385 -6.28 10.01 21.83
CA SER A 385 -6.76 11.12 21.02
C SER A 385 -6.72 10.77 19.53
N GLU A 386 -7.77 11.13 18.79
CA GLU A 386 -7.85 10.96 17.33
C GLU A 386 -6.83 11.81 16.55
N GLN A 387 -6.26 12.84 17.19
CA GLN A 387 -5.24 13.72 16.61
C GLN A 387 -3.83 13.12 16.75
N LEU A 388 -3.62 12.27 17.77
CA LEU A 388 -2.30 11.73 18.11
C LEU A 388 -1.62 10.99 16.93
N PRO A 389 -2.31 10.16 16.12
CA PRO A 389 -1.71 9.55 14.94
C PRO A 389 -1.11 10.55 13.94
N ILE A 390 -1.75 11.72 13.76
CA ILE A 390 -1.28 12.73 12.82
C ILE A 390 -0.08 13.49 13.40
N TYR A 391 -0.07 13.78 14.72
CA TYR A 391 1.13 14.30 15.39
C TYR A 391 2.31 13.32 15.29
N ILE A 392 2.07 12.02 15.49
CA ILE A 392 3.09 10.98 15.31
C ILE A 392 3.62 11.00 13.88
N ALA A 393 2.75 11.11 12.89
CA ALA A 393 3.16 11.22 11.49
C ALA A 393 4.09 12.41 11.26
N ALA A 394 3.71 13.61 11.70
CA ALA A 394 4.51 14.82 11.56
C ALA A 394 5.87 14.69 12.28
N VAL A 395 5.86 14.19 13.52
CA VAL A 395 7.09 13.99 14.32
C VAL A 395 8.02 12.96 13.67
N CYS A 396 7.49 11.82 13.20
CA CYS A 396 8.30 10.81 12.52
C CYS A 396 8.91 11.34 11.22
N LEU A 397 8.15 12.07 10.41
CA LEU A 397 8.67 12.70 9.20
C LEU A 397 9.77 13.71 9.53
N LEU A 398 9.60 14.55 10.56
CA LEU A 398 10.63 15.47 11.02
C LEU A 398 11.86 14.70 11.56
N ALA A 399 11.64 13.63 12.31
CA ALA A 399 12.71 12.79 12.86
C ALA A 399 13.59 12.21 11.76
N VAL A 400 13.05 11.84 10.58
CA VAL A 400 13.85 11.41 9.43
C VAL A 400 14.86 12.48 9.03
N VAL A 401 14.46 13.75 8.96
CA VAL A 401 15.34 14.87 8.57
C VAL A 401 16.44 15.05 9.61
N VAL A 402 16.09 15.01 10.90
CA VAL A 402 17.04 15.13 12.01
C VAL A 402 18.01 13.94 12.04
N MET A 403 17.50 12.72 11.90
CA MET A 403 18.30 11.49 11.88
C MET A 403 19.25 11.46 10.68
N ASP A 404 18.81 11.95 9.51
CA ASP A 404 19.67 12.03 8.34
C ASP A 404 20.88 12.94 8.56
N TYR A 405 20.72 14.01 9.33
CA TYR A 405 21.82 14.91 9.70
C TYR A 405 22.82 14.25 10.66
N PHE A 406 22.36 13.48 11.64
CA PHE A 406 23.21 12.88 12.68
C PHE A 406 23.74 11.49 12.35
N LEU A 407 23.09 10.72 11.50
CA LEU A 407 23.57 9.39 11.14
C LEU A 407 24.78 9.47 10.19
N PRO A 408 25.86 8.72 10.45
CA PRO A 408 27.06 8.73 9.62
C PRO A 408 26.72 8.32 8.18
N LYS A 409 27.23 9.07 7.21
CA LYS A 409 27.07 8.76 5.79
C LYS A 409 27.97 7.57 5.46
N SER A 410 27.38 6.49 4.91
CA SER A 410 28.16 5.31 4.49
C SER A 410 29.25 5.74 3.49
N GLY A 411 30.52 5.52 3.82
CA GLY A 411 31.69 5.87 2.99
C GLY A 411 32.57 6.99 3.53
N GLN A 412 32.29 7.60 4.69
CA GLN A 412 33.16 8.59 5.33
C GLN A 412 33.94 8.08 6.56
N GLU A 413 33.95 6.76 6.82
CA GLU A 413 34.85 6.22 7.81
C GLU A 413 36.20 5.89 7.15
N LYS A 414 37.24 6.69 7.57
CA LYS A 414 38.68 6.59 7.32
C LYS A 414 39.20 7.28 6.05
N LYS A 415 39.43 8.57 6.15
CA LYS A 415 40.73 9.15 5.78
C LYS A 415 41.44 9.64 7.03
#